data_66b638410604544c769b5b73cbcec462
#
_entry.id   66b638410604544c769b5b73cbcec462
#
_cell.length_a   1.000
_cell.length_b   1.000
_cell.length_c   1.000
_cell.angle_alpha   90.00
_cell.angle_beta   90.00
_cell.angle_gamma   90.00
#
_symmetry.space_group_name_H-M   'P 1'
#
loop_
_entity.id
_entity.type
_entity.pdbx_description
1 polymer ?
#
loop_
_entity_poly.entity_id
_entity_poly.type
_entity_poly.pdbx_seq_one_letter_code
_entity_poly.pdbx_strand_id
1 'polypeptide(L)'
;MGRFRGNHFHVSRSFRTFAQNVNHMATENNTILEKLEGLVPRFEEVSTLITDPNVIADQKRYVQLTKEYKNLEDIMKARQAYINAIKGLEEAKEMLTLEDDPEMKEMAREEIAANEKRIPELEEEIKLLLIPADPEDSKNVTLEIRGGTGGDEAALFAGDLFRMYSKYCEIKGWHMAVSSFSEGAVGGYKEIIVSVTGENVYGTLKYESGVHRVQRVPVTETQGRVHTSAATVAVLPEAEPFDVQINEGEIKWDTFRSSGAGGQNLNKVESGVRARYMWTNPNTGEKEEILVECTETRDQPKNKERALARLRTYIYDREHQKYIDDIASRRKTLVSTGDRSAKIRTYNYPQGRITDHRINYTIYNLSAFMDGDIQDCIDHLIVAENAERLKEAEL
;
A
#
# COMPACT_ATOMS: atom_id res chain seq x y z
N MET A 1 6.45 -76.21 13.85
CA MET A 1 6.47 -75.04 14.78
C MET A 1 7.04 -73.83 14.05
N GLY A 2 6.22 -72.98 13.52
CA GLY A 2 6.58 -71.76 12.80
C GLY A 2 5.60 -70.68 13.22
N ARG A 3 6.12 -69.65 13.90
CA ARG A 3 5.35 -68.54 14.48
C ARG A 3 4.99 -67.52 13.39
N PHE A 4 3.70 -67.33 13.16
CA PHE A 4 3.16 -66.11 12.57
C PHE A 4 3.30 -64.97 13.62
N ARG A 5 4.00 -63.88 13.28
CA ARG A 5 3.98 -62.62 14.00
C ARG A 5 3.43 -61.55 13.09
N GLY A 6 2.40 -60.91 13.57
CA GLY A 6 1.47 -60.09 12.94
C GLY A 6 1.90 -58.72 12.46
N ASN A 7 1.21 -58.34 11.41
CA ASN A 7 1.14 -57.01 10.82
C ASN A 7 -0.03 -56.19 11.45
N HIS A 8 0.10 -55.83 12.73
CA HIS A 8 -0.94 -55.03 13.36
C HIS A 8 -0.54 -53.58 13.72
N PHE A 9 0.65 -53.13 13.37
CA PHE A 9 1.15 -51.83 13.84
C PHE A 9 1.07 -50.68 12.80
N HIS A 10 0.75 -50.93 11.55
CA HIS A 10 0.72 -49.87 10.53
C HIS A 10 -0.64 -49.16 10.36
N VAL A 11 -1.76 -49.84 10.68
CA VAL A 11 -3.10 -49.27 10.49
C VAL A 11 -3.46 -48.25 11.58
N SER A 12 -2.94 -48.40 12.79
CA SER A 12 -3.28 -47.52 13.92
C SER A 12 -2.65 -46.13 13.84
N ARG A 13 -1.51 -45.98 13.16
CA ARG A 13 -0.80 -44.69 13.02
C ARG A 13 -1.46 -43.79 11.96
N SER A 14 -1.90 -44.40 10.85
CA SER A 14 -2.60 -43.70 9.78
C SER A 14 -3.97 -43.17 10.22
N PHE A 15 -4.72 -43.94 10.99
CA PHE A 15 -6.03 -43.50 11.54
C PHE A 15 -5.89 -42.40 12.58
N ARG A 16 -4.85 -42.39 13.40
CA ARG A 16 -4.63 -41.31 14.39
C ARG A 16 -4.21 -40.00 13.69
N THR A 17 -3.41 -40.07 12.63
CA THR A 17 -3.01 -38.88 11.88
C THR A 17 -4.19 -38.31 11.08
N PHE A 18 -5.05 -39.19 10.54
CA PHE A 18 -6.28 -38.76 9.85
C PHE A 18 -7.30 -38.13 10.80
N ALA A 19 -7.54 -38.72 11.98
CA ALA A 19 -8.43 -38.15 12.99
C ALA A 19 -7.89 -36.84 13.61
N GLN A 20 -6.56 -36.66 13.72
CA GLN A 20 -5.97 -35.41 14.14
C GLN A 20 -6.11 -34.33 13.07
N ASN A 21 -5.96 -34.66 11.78
CA ASN A 21 -6.16 -33.71 10.69
C ASN A 21 -7.64 -33.30 10.55
N VAL A 22 -8.60 -34.23 10.72
CA VAL A 22 -10.03 -33.91 10.67
C VAL A 22 -10.45 -33.01 11.84
N ASN A 23 -9.92 -33.26 13.06
CA ASN A 23 -10.19 -32.37 14.20
C ASN A 23 -9.49 -31.00 14.05
N HIS A 24 -8.35 -30.93 13.41
CA HIS A 24 -7.65 -29.66 13.15
C HIS A 24 -8.42 -28.83 12.10
N MET A 25 -8.86 -29.45 11.00
CA MET A 25 -9.71 -28.81 10.00
C MET A 25 -11.05 -28.32 10.60
N ALA A 26 -11.71 -29.11 11.45
CA ALA A 26 -12.96 -28.71 12.07
C ALA A 26 -12.80 -27.52 13.03
N THR A 27 -11.66 -27.37 13.68
CA THR A 27 -11.36 -26.23 14.58
C THR A 27 -11.00 -24.97 13.78
N GLU A 28 -10.24 -25.08 12.69
CA GLU A 28 -9.91 -23.96 11.82
C GLU A 28 -11.15 -23.44 11.09
N ASN A 29 -12.00 -24.32 10.59
CA ASN A 29 -13.27 -23.95 9.93
C ASN A 29 -14.19 -23.15 10.84
N ASN A 30 -14.30 -23.51 12.12
CA ASN A 30 -15.07 -22.75 13.10
C ASN A 30 -14.48 -21.35 13.32
N THR A 31 -13.17 -21.23 13.40
CA THR A 31 -12.51 -19.94 13.62
C THR A 31 -12.68 -18.98 12.44
N ILE A 32 -12.60 -19.48 11.21
CA ILE A 32 -12.81 -18.69 10.00
C ILE A 32 -14.27 -18.22 9.91
N LEU A 33 -15.24 -19.12 10.15
CA LEU A 33 -16.65 -18.78 10.12
C LEU A 33 -17.03 -17.76 11.20
N GLU A 34 -16.50 -17.88 12.42
CA GLU A 34 -16.71 -16.90 13.50
C GLU A 34 -16.19 -15.51 13.13
N LYS A 35 -15.01 -15.43 12.51
CA LYS A 35 -14.46 -14.16 12.03
C LYS A 35 -15.34 -13.55 10.93
N LEU A 36 -15.81 -14.36 9.99
CA LEU A 36 -16.69 -13.92 8.91
C LEU A 36 -18.07 -13.48 9.42
N GLU A 37 -18.62 -14.14 10.42
CA GLU A 37 -19.87 -13.75 11.06
C GLU A 37 -19.75 -12.40 11.78
N GLY A 38 -18.61 -12.11 12.38
CA GLY A 38 -18.33 -10.83 13.00
C GLY A 38 -18.34 -9.64 12.03
N LEU A 39 -18.15 -9.88 10.72
CA LEU A 39 -18.17 -8.84 9.69
C LEU A 39 -19.57 -8.56 9.11
N VAL A 40 -20.53 -9.45 9.30
CA VAL A 40 -21.89 -9.29 8.76
C VAL A 40 -22.57 -8.01 9.27
N PRO A 41 -22.56 -7.69 10.58
CA PRO A 41 -23.18 -6.46 11.08
C PRO A 41 -22.55 -5.20 10.47
N ARG A 42 -21.23 -5.23 10.24
CA ARG A 42 -20.54 -4.10 9.62
C ARG A 42 -20.91 -3.92 8.15
N PHE A 43 -21.06 -5.03 7.41
CA PHE A 43 -21.53 -4.99 6.02
C PHE A 43 -22.95 -4.40 5.92
N GLU A 44 -23.87 -4.79 6.80
CA GLU A 44 -25.23 -4.25 6.85
C GLU A 44 -25.24 -2.76 7.20
N GLU A 45 -24.42 -2.35 8.18
CA GLU A 45 -24.26 -0.95 8.56
C GLU A 45 -23.77 -0.10 7.39
N VAL A 46 -22.67 -0.52 6.73
CA VAL A 46 -22.08 0.21 5.60
C VAL A 46 -23.04 0.25 4.40
N SER A 47 -23.74 -0.86 4.13
CA SER A 47 -24.79 -0.95 3.10
C SER A 47 -25.90 0.07 3.32
N THR A 48 -26.27 0.33 4.57
CA THR A 48 -27.27 1.34 4.93
C THR A 48 -26.70 2.75 4.80
N LEU A 49 -25.48 2.97 5.29
CA LEU A 49 -24.82 4.28 5.28
C LEU A 49 -24.57 4.83 3.87
N ILE A 50 -24.22 4.01 2.89
CA ILE A 50 -23.99 4.46 1.51
C ILE A 50 -25.27 4.95 0.82
N THR A 51 -26.44 4.63 1.34
CA THR A 51 -27.74 5.09 0.83
C THR A 51 -28.25 6.35 1.56
N ASP A 52 -27.58 6.78 2.64
CA ASP A 52 -27.98 7.96 3.42
C ASP A 52 -27.67 9.25 2.63
N PRO A 53 -28.68 10.14 2.41
CA PRO A 53 -28.48 11.41 1.74
C PRO A 53 -27.39 12.30 2.36
N ASN A 54 -27.20 12.26 3.69
CA ASN A 54 -26.18 13.04 4.38
C ASN A 54 -24.76 12.51 4.06
N VAL A 55 -24.61 11.20 3.90
CA VAL A 55 -23.34 10.58 3.50
C VAL A 55 -23.03 10.86 2.03
N ILE A 56 -24.05 10.81 1.15
CA ILE A 56 -23.89 11.13 -0.28
C ILE A 56 -23.48 12.60 -0.48
N ALA A 57 -23.92 13.51 0.39
CA ALA A 57 -23.53 14.92 0.34
C ALA A 57 -22.05 15.14 0.73
N ASP A 58 -21.46 14.25 1.55
CA ASP A 58 -20.03 14.24 1.89
C ASP A 58 -19.26 13.30 0.96
N GLN A 59 -18.74 13.86 -0.13
CA GLN A 59 -18.07 13.09 -1.17
C GLN A 59 -16.87 12.27 -0.65
N LYS A 60 -16.09 12.80 0.32
CA LYS A 60 -14.94 12.07 0.89
C LYS A 60 -15.40 10.83 1.67
N ARG A 61 -16.38 11.02 2.53
CA ARG A 61 -16.96 9.94 3.34
C ARG A 61 -17.67 8.91 2.48
N TYR A 62 -18.40 9.36 1.46
CA TYR A 62 -19.06 8.47 0.49
C TYR A 62 -18.07 7.56 -0.25
N VAL A 63 -16.95 8.12 -0.75
CA VAL A 63 -15.92 7.34 -1.44
C VAL A 63 -15.26 6.31 -0.50
N GLN A 64 -14.98 6.68 0.74
CA GLN A 64 -14.41 5.76 1.74
C GLN A 64 -15.37 4.59 2.03
N LEU A 65 -16.63 4.89 2.32
CA LEU A 65 -17.65 3.87 2.60
C LEU A 65 -17.93 2.98 1.39
N THR A 66 -17.87 3.53 0.17
CA THR A 66 -18.05 2.73 -1.05
C THR A 66 -16.90 1.74 -1.26
N LYS A 67 -15.66 2.14 -0.97
CA LYS A 67 -14.50 1.23 -1.00
C LYS A 67 -14.63 0.14 0.06
N GLU A 68 -15.00 0.50 1.29
CA GLU A 68 -15.24 -0.45 2.37
C GLU A 68 -16.35 -1.43 2.02
N TYR A 69 -17.46 -0.94 1.45
CA TYR A 69 -18.56 -1.76 0.98
C TYR A 69 -18.11 -2.81 -0.04
N LYS A 70 -17.34 -2.39 -1.05
CA LYS A 70 -16.84 -3.31 -2.09
C LYS A 70 -15.98 -4.42 -1.50
N ASN A 71 -15.07 -4.09 -0.59
CA ASN A 71 -14.24 -5.08 0.09
C ASN A 71 -15.07 -6.06 0.92
N LEU A 72 -16.03 -5.55 1.70
CA LEU A 72 -16.93 -6.39 2.50
C LEU A 72 -17.86 -7.24 1.61
N GLU A 73 -18.31 -6.73 0.48
CA GLU A 73 -19.12 -7.48 -0.49
C GLU A 73 -18.36 -8.70 -1.03
N ASP A 74 -17.10 -8.56 -1.37
CA ASP A 74 -16.27 -9.66 -1.87
C ASP A 74 -16.04 -10.72 -0.76
N ILE A 75 -15.83 -10.29 0.48
CA ILE A 75 -15.77 -11.18 1.64
C ILE A 75 -17.10 -11.92 1.84
N MET A 76 -18.24 -11.23 1.72
CA MET A 76 -19.57 -11.87 1.87
C MET A 76 -19.86 -12.87 0.75
N LYS A 77 -19.41 -12.62 -0.49
CA LYS A 77 -19.51 -13.59 -1.60
C LYS A 77 -18.69 -14.85 -1.31
N ALA A 78 -17.44 -14.68 -0.88
CA ALA A 78 -16.57 -15.79 -0.52
C ALA A 78 -17.14 -16.59 0.66
N ARG A 79 -17.67 -15.92 1.70
CA ARG A 79 -18.37 -16.54 2.82
C ARG A 79 -19.54 -17.38 2.35
N GLN A 80 -20.39 -16.87 1.46
CA GLN A 80 -21.55 -17.61 0.96
C GLN A 80 -21.12 -18.84 0.16
N ALA A 81 -20.09 -18.72 -0.68
CA ALA A 81 -19.52 -19.84 -1.42
C ALA A 81 -18.96 -20.91 -0.48
N TYR A 82 -18.26 -20.50 0.57
CA TYR A 82 -17.70 -21.39 1.58
C TYR A 82 -18.77 -22.15 2.37
N ILE A 83 -19.83 -21.45 2.83
CA ILE A 83 -20.98 -22.09 3.52
C ILE A 83 -21.66 -23.09 2.59
N ASN A 84 -21.86 -22.74 1.31
CA ASN A 84 -22.49 -23.64 0.34
C ASN A 84 -21.64 -24.88 0.09
N ALA A 85 -20.30 -24.75 0.01
CA ALA A 85 -19.40 -25.88 -0.17
C ALA A 85 -19.41 -26.84 1.04
N ILE A 86 -19.43 -26.30 2.27
CA ILE A 86 -19.54 -27.11 3.50
C ILE A 86 -20.88 -27.86 3.54
N LYS A 87 -22.00 -27.16 3.29
CA LYS A 87 -23.32 -27.79 3.26
C LYS A 87 -23.43 -28.86 2.17
N GLY A 88 -22.94 -28.56 0.97
CA GLY A 88 -22.93 -29.55 -0.12
C GLY A 88 -22.09 -30.78 0.22
N LEU A 89 -20.98 -30.61 0.94
CA LEU A 89 -20.16 -31.72 1.42
C LEU A 89 -20.91 -32.59 2.45
N GLU A 90 -21.63 -31.97 3.39
CA GLU A 90 -22.41 -32.66 4.40
C GLU A 90 -23.59 -33.40 3.75
N GLU A 91 -24.36 -32.75 2.89
CA GLU A 91 -25.50 -33.33 2.17
C GLU A 91 -25.07 -34.50 1.27
N ALA A 92 -23.94 -34.36 0.55
CA ALA A 92 -23.40 -35.46 -0.27
C ALA A 92 -22.92 -36.66 0.57
N LYS A 93 -22.34 -36.42 1.77
CA LYS A 93 -21.97 -37.49 2.71
C LYS A 93 -23.20 -38.21 3.29
N GLU A 94 -24.26 -37.48 3.62
CA GLU A 94 -25.52 -38.06 4.05
C GLU A 94 -26.14 -38.88 2.92
N MET A 95 -26.19 -38.37 1.69
CA MET A 95 -26.71 -39.09 0.52
C MET A 95 -25.94 -40.38 0.28
N LEU A 96 -24.63 -40.39 0.39
CA LEU A 96 -23.80 -41.60 0.23
C LEU A 96 -24.12 -42.68 1.24
N THR A 97 -24.58 -42.27 2.44
CA THR A 97 -24.94 -43.24 3.53
C THR A 97 -26.36 -43.71 3.49
N LEU A 98 -27.31 -42.88 3.01
CA LEU A 98 -28.75 -43.15 3.06
C LEU A 98 -29.28 -43.78 1.77
N GLU A 99 -28.68 -43.47 0.62
CA GLU A 99 -29.14 -43.97 -0.68
C GLU A 99 -28.55 -45.34 -1.01
N ASP A 100 -29.36 -46.19 -1.69
CA ASP A 100 -28.94 -47.51 -2.16
C ASP A 100 -28.65 -47.56 -3.67
N ASP A 101 -29.14 -46.54 -4.41
CA ASP A 101 -28.96 -46.44 -5.84
C ASP A 101 -27.46 -46.19 -6.22
N PRO A 102 -26.86 -47.03 -7.07
CA PRO A 102 -25.50 -46.90 -7.49
C PRO A 102 -25.19 -45.56 -8.24
N GLU A 103 -26.12 -45.05 -9.05
CA GLU A 103 -25.93 -43.80 -9.78
C GLU A 103 -25.93 -42.60 -8.81
N MET A 104 -26.81 -42.56 -7.83
CA MET A 104 -26.85 -41.54 -6.81
C MET A 104 -25.59 -41.57 -5.92
N LYS A 105 -25.08 -42.76 -5.60
CA LYS A 105 -23.82 -42.88 -4.87
C LYS A 105 -22.60 -42.38 -5.66
N GLU A 106 -22.61 -42.55 -6.97
CA GLU A 106 -21.50 -42.04 -7.80
C GLU A 106 -21.55 -40.51 -7.87
N MET A 107 -22.74 -39.92 -8.07
CA MET A 107 -22.93 -38.45 -8.01
C MET A 107 -22.49 -37.87 -6.65
N ALA A 108 -22.87 -38.50 -5.56
CA ALA A 108 -22.49 -38.07 -4.20
C ALA A 108 -20.92 -38.11 -4.03
N ARG A 109 -20.25 -39.13 -4.58
CA ARG A 109 -18.77 -39.22 -4.54
C ARG A 109 -18.10 -38.14 -5.35
N GLU A 110 -18.63 -37.83 -6.53
CA GLU A 110 -18.10 -36.72 -7.37
C GLU A 110 -18.27 -35.38 -6.67
N GLU A 111 -19.42 -35.13 -6.03
CA GLU A 111 -19.70 -33.91 -5.29
C GLU A 111 -18.83 -33.78 -4.03
N ILE A 112 -18.59 -34.87 -3.31
CA ILE A 112 -17.68 -34.93 -2.17
C ILE A 112 -16.27 -34.55 -2.65
N ALA A 113 -15.76 -35.16 -3.73
CA ALA A 113 -14.44 -34.89 -4.24
C ALA A 113 -14.28 -33.42 -4.73
N ALA A 114 -15.31 -32.87 -5.35
CA ALA A 114 -15.34 -31.47 -5.79
C ALA A 114 -15.29 -30.51 -4.61
N ASN A 115 -16.12 -30.72 -3.58
CA ASN A 115 -16.18 -29.86 -2.41
C ASN A 115 -14.94 -29.99 -1.51
N GLU A 116 -14.38 -31.22 -1.35
CA GLU A 116 -13.13 -31.42 -0.61
C GLU A 116 -11.93 -30.72 -1.25
N LYS A 117 -11.95 -30.49 -2.56
CA LYS A 117 -10.96 -29.66 -3.24
C LYS A 117 -11.28 -28.17 -3.12
N ARG A 118 -12.56 -27.79 -3.24
CA ARG A 118 -13.00 -26.39 -3.27
C ARG A 118 -12.89 -25.69 -1.92
N ILE A 119 -13.13 -26.41 -0.82
CA ILE A 119 -13.09 -25.85 0.55
C ILE A 119 -11.71 -25.23 0.87
N PRO A 120 -10.57 -25.96 0.72
CA PRO A 120 -9.27 -25.35 0.98
C PRO A 120 -8.93 -24.15 0.07
N GLU A 121 -9.38 -24.18 -1.19
CA GLU A 121 -9.20 -23.04 -2.11
C GLU A 121 -9.95 -21.80 -1.61
N LEU A 122 -11.18 -21.97 -1.12
CA LEU A 122 -11.98 -20.90 -0.53
C LEU A 122 -11.41 -20.40 0.80
N GLU A 123 -10.86 -21.27 1.62
CA GLU A 123 -10.17 -20.89 2.86
C GLU A 123 -8.97 -20.00 2.60
N GLU A 124 -8.14 -20.32 1.62
CA GLU A 124 -7.02 -19.49 1.22
C GLU A 124 -7.50 -18.14 0.63
N GLU A 125 -8.54 -18.15 -0.22
CA GLU A 125 -9.15 -16.93 -0.75
C GLU A 125 -9.68 -16.02 0.37
N ILE A 126 -10.42 -16.60 1.34
CA ILE A 126 -10.96 -15.87 2.49
C ILE A 126 -9.84 -15.30 3.36
N LYS A 127 -8.80 -16.08 3.66
CA LYS A 127 -7.65 -15.60 4.41
C LYS A 127 -7.02 -14.37 3.76
N LEU A 128 -6.88 -14.38 2.43
CA LEU A 128 -6.36 -13.24 1.68
C LEU A 128 -7.31 -12.01 1.75
N LEU A 129 -8.62 -12.23 1.64
CA LEU A 129 -9.61 -11.16 1.74
C LEU A 129 -9.71 -10.55 3.15
N LEU A 130 -9.38 -11.32 4.19
CA LEU A 130 -9.37 -10.85 5.58
C LEU A 130 -8.13 -10.01 5.93
N ILE A 131 -7.09 -9.99 5.08
CA ILE A 131 -5.95 -9.09 5.28
C ILE A 131 -6.43 -7.64 5.09
N PRO A 132 -6.25 -6.76 6.08
CA PRO A 132 -6.64 -5.36 5.93
C PRO A 132 -5.94 -4.73 4.74
N ALA A 133 -6.72 -4.20 3.79
CA ALA A 133 -6.16 -3.44 2.68
C ALA A 133 -5.46 -2.18 3.21
N ASP A 134 -4.26 -1.91 2.71
CA ASP A 134 -3.55 -0.67 3.04
C ASP A 134 -4.31 0.51 2.40
N PRO A 135 -4.78 1.49 3.17
CA PRO A 135 -5.49 2.65 2.62
C PRO A 135 -4.63 3.45 1.63
N GLU A 136 -3.32 3.34 1.71
CA GLU A 136 -2.40 4.00 0.78
C GLU A 136 -2.33 3.31 -0.59
N ASP A 137 -2.66 2.03 -0.70
CA ASP A 137 -2.55 1.25 -1.94
C ASP A 137 -3.32 1.87 -3.12
N SER A 138 -4.44 2.52 -2.86
CA SER A 138 -5.27 3.18 -3.88
C SER A 138 -4.76 4.56 -4.32
N LYS A 139 -3.68 5.07 -3.71
CA LYS A 139 -3.13 6.40 -4.02
C LYS A 139 -2.34 6.39 -5.33
N ASN A 140 -2.26 7.55 -5.95
CA ASN A 140 -1.30 7.84 -6.99
C ASN A 140 0.12 7.85 -6.42
N VAL A 141 1.12 7.88 -7.29
CA VAL A 141 2.53 7.73 -6.91
C VAL A 141 3.39 8.84 -7.48
N THR A 142 4.31 9.32 -6.66
CA THR A 142 5.54 9.98 -7.13
C THR A 142 6.65 8.95 -7.17
N LEU A 143 7.12 8.62 -8.40
CA LEU A 143 8.20 7.68 -8.65
C LEU A 143 9.49 8.47 -8.89
N GLU A 144 10.49 8.26 -8.04
CA GLU A 144 11.82 8.87 -8.16
C GLU A 144 12.84 7.80 -8.53
N ILE A 145 13.59 8.03 -9.60
CA ILE A 145 14.66 7.15 -10.05
C ILE A 145 15.96 7.95 -10.07
N ARG A 146 16.98 7.48 -9.38
CA ARG A 146 18.28 8.14 -9.28
C ARG A 146 19.41 7.20 -9.64
N GLY A 147 20.38 7.69 -10.41
CA GLY A 147 21.66 7.02 -10.57
C GLY A 147 22.39 6.96 -9.22
N GLY A 148 22.79 5.75 -8.82
CA GLY A 148 23.56 5.48 -7.60
C GLY A 148 25.05 5.28 -7.91
N THR A 149 25.65 4.27 -7.28
CA THR A 149 27.06 3.93 -7.49
C THR A 149 27.31 3.41 -8.91
N GLY A 150 28.19 4.04 -9.68
CA GLY A 150 28.55 3.60 -11.04
C GLY A 150 28.77 4.74 -12.03
N GLY A 151 28.68 6.01 -11.60
CA GLY A 151 28.91 7.18 -12.45
C GLY A 151 27.92 7.24 -13.63
N ASP A 152 28.45 7.47 -14.84
CA ASP A 152 27.64 7.60 -16.06
C ASP A 152 26.80 6.35 -16.36
N GLU A 153 27.33 5.17 -16.09
CA GLU A 153 26.58 3.91 -16.27
C GLU A 153 25.36 3.81 -15.35
N ALA A 154 25.45 4.33 -14.13
CA ALA A 154 24.31 4.38 -13.22
C ALA A 154 23.23 5.34 -13.74
N ALA A 155 23.60 6.46 -14.36
CA ALA A 155 22.65 7.37 -14.98
C ALA A 155 21.97 6.76 -16.22
N LEU A 156 22.72 6.02 -17.05
CA LEU A 156 22.16 5.28 -18.18
C LEU A 156 21.19 4.20 -17.71
N PHE A 157 21.55 3.47 -16.66
CA PHE A 157 20.68 2.45 -16.10
C PHE A 157 19.39 3.05 -15.47
N ALA A 158 19.49 4.22 -14.84
CA ALA A 158 18.30 4.94 -14.37
C ALA A 158 17.36 5.29 -15.55
N GLY A 159 17.90 5.64 -16.70
CA GLY A 159 17.15 5.84 -17.95
C GLY A 159 16.48 4.57 -18.45
N ASP A 160 17.15 3.42 -18.35
CA ASP A 160 16.57 2.13 -18.72
C ASP A 160 15.42 1.73 -17.79
N LEU A 161 15.59 1.96 -16.48
CA LEU A 161 14.50 1.73 -15.51
C LEU A 161 13.30 2.63 -15.76
N PHE A 162 13.55 3.92 -16.06
CA PHE A 162 12.47 4.84 -16.43
C PHE A 162 11.70 4.34 -17.67
N ARG A 163 12.40 3.88 -18.70
CA ARG A 163 11.79 3.29 -19.90
C ARG A 163 10.96 2.05 -19.55
N MET A 164 11.49 1.16 -18.72
CA MET A 164 10.81 -0.04 -18.25
C MET A 164 9.49 0.31 -17.55
N TYR A 165 9.51 1.25 -16.59
CA TYR A 165 8.30 1.68 -15.89
C TYR A 165 7.33 2.41 -16.79
N SER A 166 7.81 3.22 -17.76
CA SER A 166 6.95 3.87 -18.76
C SER A 166 6.16 2.85 -19.57
N LYS A 167 6.83 1.79 -20.03
CA LYS A 167 6.21 0.67 -20.74
C LYS A 167 5.19 -0.08 -19.87
N TYR A 168 5.55 -0.34 -18.63
CA TYR A 168 4.63 -0.97 -17.69
C TYR A 168 3.38 -0.14 -17.44
N CYS A 169 3.53 1.19 -17.26
CA CYS A 169 2.39 2.10 -17.12
C CYS A 169 1.49 2.10 -18.37
N GLU A 170 2.08 2.06 -19.58
CA GLU A 170 1.31 1.90 -20.83
C GLU A 170 0.49 0.60 -20.84
N ILE A 171 1.08 -0.53 -20.43
CA ILE A 171 0.40 -1.83 -20.35
C ILE A 171 -0.75 -1.79 -19.36
N LYS A 172 -0.57 -1.11 -18.20
CA LYS A 172 -1.60 -0.96 -17.16
C LYS A 172 -2.66 0.10 -17.49
N GLY A 173 -2.47 0.90 -18.54
CA GLY A 173 -3.34 2.04 -18.84
C GLY A 173 -3.21 3.19 -17.85
N TRP A 174 -2.10 3.28 -17.13
CA TRP A 174 -1.81 4.37 -16.21
C TRP A 174 -1.22 5.56 -16.93
N HIS A 175 -1.49 6.76 -16.43
CA HIS A 175 -0.91 7.97 -16.96
C HIS A 175 0.36 8.35 -16.21
N MET A 176 1.47 8.50 -16.94
CA MET A 176 2.75 8.93 -16.40
C MET A 176 3.11 10.32 -16.91
N ALA A 177 3.45 11.24 -16.02
CA ALA A 177 3.88 12.59 -16.32
C ALA A 177 5.22 12.89 -15.66
N VAL A 178 6.19 13.42 -16.41
CA VAL A 178 7.49 13.83 -15.87
C VAL A 178 7.33 15.15 -15.12
N SER A 179 7.68 15.15 -13.82
CA SER A 179 7.63 16.32 -12.95
C SER A 179 8.93 17.10 -12.98
N SER A 180 10.08 16.41 -12.88
CA SER A 180 11.40 17.01 -13.00
C SER A 180 12.45 15.97 -13.39
N PHE A 181 13.55 16.39 -13.98
CA PHE A 181 14.67 15.52 -14.30
C PHE A 181 16.00 16.27 -14.33
N SER A 182 17.09 15.54 -14.13
CA SER A 182 18.47 15.98 -14.31
C SER A 182 19.20 14.93 -15.16
N GLU A 183 19.70 15.35 -16.31
CA GLU A 183 20.35 14.46 -17.27
C GLU A 183 21.75 14.03 -16.81
N GLY A 184 22.16 12.83 -17.21
CA GLY A 184 23.53 12.35 -17.10
C GLY A 184 24.43 12.97 -18.16
N ALA A 185 25.75 13.01 -17.90
CA ALA A 185 26.71 13.60 -18.83
C ALA A 185 26.80 12.87 -20.17
N VAL A 186 26.54 11.57 -20.19
CA VAL A 186 26.60 10.67 -21.37
C VAL A 186 25.20 10.20 -21.80
N GLY A 187 24.14 10.82 -21.27
CA GLY A 187 22.76 10.40 -21.42
C GLY A 187 22.20 9.71 -20.17
N GLY A 188 20.95 9.29 -20.24
CA GLY A 188 20.21 8.80 -19.08
C GLY A 188 19.91 9.91 -18.07
N TYR A 189 19.63 9.54 -16.81
CA TYR A 189 19.22 10.49 -15.80
C TYR A 189 20.07 10.34 -14.52
N LYS A 190 20.60 11.45 -14.02
CA LYS A 190 21.11 11.52 -12.64
C LYS A 190 19.96 11.36 -11.66
N GLU A 191 18.84 12.00 -12.00
CA GLU A 191 17.58 11.93 -11.29
C GLU A 191 16.43 12.16 -12.26
N ILE A 192 15.36 11.40 -12.12
CA ILE A 192 14.08 11.67 -12.78
C ILE A 192 12.95 11.41 -11.79
N ILE A 193 12.01 12.36 -11.71
CA ILE A 193 10.84 12.31 -10.86
C ILE A 193 9.60 12.36 -11.75
N VAL A 194 8.74 11.38 -11.61
CA VAL A 194 7.52 11.27 -12.39
C VAL A 194 6.32 11.06 -11.48
N SER A 195 5.18 11.61 -11.88
CA SER A 195 3.89 11.34 -11.28
C SER A 195 3.20 10.24 -12.08
N VAL A 196 2.67 9.21 -11.39
CA VAL A 196 1.92 8.11 -11.99
C VAL A 196 0.52 8.09 -11.39
N THR A 197 -0.49 8.21 -12.25
CA THR A 197 -1.90 8.25 -11.85
C THR A 197 -2.68 7.11 -12.48
N GLY A 198 -3.56 6.48 -11.71
CA GLY A 198 -4.35 5.34 -12.15
C GLY A 198 -4.98 4.58 -10.99
N GLU A 199 -5.49 3.40 -11.25
CA GLU A 199 -6.09 2.55 -10.22
C GLU A 199 -5.02 1.69 -9.55
N ASN A 200 -4.98 1.71 -8.20
CA ASN A 200 -4.10 0.88 -7.37
C ASN A 200 -2.60 0.99 -7.71
N VAL A 201 -2.16 2.21 -8.02
CA VAL A 201 -0.78 2.45 -8.49
C VAL A 201 0.21 2.21 -7.38
N TYR A 202 -0.02 2.78 -6.18
CA TYR A 202 0.88 2.60 -5.04
C TYR A 202 0.91 1.15 -4.58
N GLY A 203 -0.23 0.49 -4.45
CA GLY A 203 -0.32 -0.92 -4.05
C GLY A 203 0.46 -1.87 -4.96
N THR A 204 0.63 -1.49 -6.23
CA THR A 204 1.40 -2.28 -7.20
C THR A 204 2.88 -1.88 -7.21
N LEU A 205 3.19 -0.58 -7.28
CA LEU A 205 4.57 -0.11 -7.47
C LEU A 205 5.39 -0.02 -6.18
N LYS A 206 4.80 -0.04 -4.99
CA LYS A 206 5.51 0.03 -3.70
C LYS A 206 6.62 -1.02 -3.59
N TYR A 207 6.45 -2.17 -4.20
CA TYR A 207 7.44 -3.26 -4.24
C TYR A 207 8.68 -2.95 -5.08
N GLU A 208 8.63 -1.92 -5.90
CA GLU A 208 9.78 -1.49 -6.72
C GLU A 208 10.73 -0.55 -5.98
N SER A 209 10.36 -0.11 -4.76
CA SER A 209 11.22 0.76 -3.95
C SER A 209 12.46 0.03 -3.46
N GLY A 210 13.63 0.59 -3.73
CA GLY A 210 14.91 0.08 -3.26
C GLY A 210 16.08 0.31 -4.22
N VAL A 211 17.14 -0.47 -4.03
CA VAL A 211 18.36 -0.42 -4.86
C VAL A 211 18.32 -1.49 -5.93
N HIS A 212 18.34 -1.07 -7.19
CA HIS A 212 18.41 -1.93 -8.37
C HIS A 212 19.86 -2.00 -8.85
N ARG A 213 20.39 -3.21 -9.01
CA ARG A 213 21.77 -3.45 -9.42
C ARG A 213 21.83 -3.99 -10.85
N VAL A 214 22.64 -3.39 -11.70
CA VAL A 214 22.88 -3.87 -13.06
C VAL A 214 24.29 -4.43 -13.18
N GLN A 215 24.41 -5.54 -13.92
CA GLN A 215 25.66 -6.16 -14.32
C GLN A 215 25.67 -6.27 -15.85
N ARG A 216 26.45 -5.39 -16.51
CA ARG A 216 26.63 -5.38 -17.97
C ARG A 216 27.96 -4.77 -18.34
N VAL A 217 28.34 -4.90 -19.60
CA VAL A 217 29.46 -4.13 -20.18
C VAL A 217 28.92 -2.73 -20.48
N PRO A 218 29.42 -1.66 -19.82
CA PRO A 218 28.98 -0.29 -20.09
C PRO A 218 29.27 0.13 -21.53
N VAL A 219 28.47 1.04 -22.07
CA VAL A 219 28.71 1.63 -23.41
C VAL A 219 30.08 2.37 -23.46
N THR A 220 30.53 2.87 -22.31
CA THR A 220 31.81 3.58 -22.14
C THR A 220 33.01 2.64 -21.92
N GLU A 221 32.82 1.34 -21.81
CA GLU A 221 33.88 0.36 -21.57
C GLU A 221 34.44 -0.17 -22.89
N THR A 222 35.72 0.08 -23.14
CA THR A 222 36.40 -0.32 -24.37
C THR A 222 37.02 -1.70 -24.34
N GLN A 223 37.23 -2.31 -23.15
CA GLN A 223 37.87 -3.63 -22.97
C GLN A 223 36.90 -4.76 -22.75
N GLY A 224 35.58 -4.50 -22.87
CA GLY A 224 34.55 -5.53 -22.75
C GLY A 224 34.35 -6.08 -21.32
N ARG A 225 34.82 -5.37 -20.28
CA ARG A 225 34.69 -5.82 -18.90
C ARG A 225 33.27 -5.55 -18.38
N VAL A 226 32.71 -6.56 -17.69
CA VAL A 226 31.42 -6.40 -17.00
C VAL A 226 31.60 -5.52 -15.77
N HIS A 227 30.84 -4.42 -15.71
CA HIS A 227 30.80 -3.54 -14.54
C HIS A 227 29.50 -3.79 -13.76
N THR A 228 29.53 -3.41 -12.49
CA THR A 228 28.39 -3.45 -11.61
C THR A 228 28.04 -2.04 -11.18
N SER A 229 26.87 -1.58 -11.62
CA SER A 229 26.31 -0.27 -11.26
C SER A 229 24.99 -0.41 -10.54
N ALA A 230 24.53 0.64 -9.90
CA ALA A 230 23.28 0.67 -9.17
C ALA A 230 22.48 1.93 -9.45
N ALA A 231 21.17 1.82 -9.46
CA ALA A 231 20.22 2.91 -9.42
C ALA A 231 19.23 2.69 -8.28
N THR A 232 18.68 3.76 -7.76
CA THR A 232 17.70 3.73 -6.67
C THR A 232 16.33 4.13 -7.19
N VAL A 233 15.32 3.43 -6.75
CA VAL A 233 13.92 3.69 -7.05
C VAL A 233 13.21 3.97 -5.73
N ALA A 234 12.53 5.10 -5.61
CA ALA A 234 11.66 5.41 -4.50
C ALA A 234 10.24 5.63 -5.01
N VAL A 235 9.32 4.85 -4.48
CA VAL A 235 7.88 4.94 -4.77
C VAL A 235 7.22 5.55 -3.55
N LEU A 236 6.71 6.76 -3.71
CA LEU A 236 6.10 7.54 -2.64
C LEU A 236 4.62 7.76 -2.96
N PRO A 237 3.71 7.48 -2.03
CA PRO A 237 2.29 7.77 -2.26
C PRO A 237 2.09 9.27 -2.39
N GLU A 238 1.22 9.68 -3.33
CA GLU A 238 0.85 11.08 -3.48
C GLU A 238 0.06 11.54 -2.25
N ALA A 239 0.48 12.70 -1.70
CA ALA A 239 -0.25 13.27 -0.58
C ALA A 239 -1.57 13.87 -1.03
N GLU A 240 -2.59 13.71 -0.21
CA GLU A 240 -3.78 14.51 -0.34
C GLU A 240 -3.45 15.97 0.06
N PRO A 241 -3.97 16.96 -0.71
CA PRO A 241 -3.84 18.35 -0.30
C PRO A 241 -4.51 18.50 1.06
N PHE A 242 -3.76 18.98 2.04
CA PHE A 242 -4.33 19.28 3.36
C PHE A 242 -4.94 20.68 3.36
N ASP A 243 -6.16 20.75 3.88
CA ASP A 243 -6.87 22.01 4.08
C ASP A 243 -6.70 22.46 5.54
N VAL A 244 -6.13 23.66 5.72
CA VAL A 244 -5.95 24.22 7.06
C VAL A 244 -7.28 24.82 7.52
N GLN A 245 -8.00 24.08 8.36
CA GLN A 245 -9.22 24.56 8.99
C GLN A 245 -8.87 25.23 10.32
N ILE A 246 -9.14 26.54 10.42
CA ILE A 246 -8.99 27.31 11.66
C ILE A 246 -10.37 27.57 12.24
N ASN A 247 -10.57 27.14 13.47
CA ASN A 247 -11.76 27.53 14.23
C ASN A 247 -11.58 28.97 14.74
N GLU A 248 -12.15 29.92 14.04
CA GLU A 248 -12.05 31.35 14.40
C GLU A 248 -12.57 31.66 15.81
N GLY A 249 -13.48 30.84 16.36
CA GLY A 249 -13.99 30.97 17.72
C GLY A 249 -12.96 30.65 18.81
N GLU A 250 -11.89 29.95 18.50
CA GLU A 250 -10.82 29.59 19.44
C GLU A 250 -9.66 30.58 19.42
N ILE A 251 -9.69 31.56 18.49
CA ILE A 251 -8.65 32.58 18.40
C ILE A 251 -8.89 33.61 19.50
N LYS A 252 -7.93 33.80 20.39
CA LYS A 252 -7.91 34.89 21.37
C LYS A 252 -7.29 36.10 20.72
N TRP A 253 -8.07 37.18 20.69
CA TRP A 253 -7.70 38.44 20.08
C TRP A 253 -7.30 39.44 21.14
N ASP A 254 -6.06 39.96 21.08
CA ASP A 254 -5.61 41.10 21.90
C ASP A 254 -5.39 42.31 20.98
N THR A 255 -5.78 43.50 21.44
CA THR A 255 -5.49 44.75 20.75
C THR A 255 -4.43 45.53 21.50
N PHE A 256 -3.56 46.17 20.75
CA PHE A 256 -2.47 46.97 21.32
C PHE A 256 -2.18 48.19 20.49
N ARG A 257 -1.49 49.15 21.09
CA ARG A 257 -1.06 50.34 20.40
C ARG A 257 0.15 50.09 19.55
N SER A 258 0.06 50.41 18.25
CA SER A 258 1.19 50.23 17.32
C SER A 258 2.30 51.22 17.70
N SER A 259 3.51 50.75 17.90
CA SER A 259 4.69 51.59 18.10
C SER A 259 5.32 51.97 16.76
N GLY A 260 5.56 53.25 16.49
CA GLY A 260 6.18 53.74 15.29
C GLY A 260 6.22 55.27 15.21
N ALA A 261 7.01 55.82 14.31
CA ALA A 261 7.04 57.26 14.04
C ALA A 261 5.73 57.73 13.39
N GLY A 262 4.85 58.31 14.14
CA GLY A 262 3.51 58.78 13.70
C GLY A 262 2.89 59.79 14.63
N GLY A 263 1.92 60.58 14.14
CA GLY A 263 1.27 61.68 14.86
C GLY A 263 0.33 61.23 15.98
N GLN A 264 -0.37 62.15 16.63
CA GLN A 264 -1.20 61.94 17.85
C GLN A 264 -2.24 60.81 17.78
N ASN A 265 -2.65 60.37 16.58
CA ASN A 265 -3.59 59.25 16.41
C ASN A 265 -2.97 57.87 16.68
N LEU A 266 -1.71 57.66 16.36
CA LEU A 266 -1.00 56.38 16.60
C LEU A 266 -0.82 56.08 18.09
N ASN A 267 -0.74 57.12 18.93
CA ASN A 267 -0.55 56.99 20.38
C ASN A 267 -1.87 56.83 21.14
N LYS A 268 -3.02 57.04 20.50
CA LYS A 268 -4.35 56.99 21.15
C LYS A 268 -5.22 55.83 20.70
N VAL A 269 -5.00 55.27 19.50
CA VAL A 269 -5.85 54.21 18.92
C VAL A 269 -5.12 52.89 18.96
N GLU A 270 -5.77 51.87 19.50
CA GLU A 270 -5.28 50.48 19.52
C GLU A 270 -5.58 49.79 18.17
N SER A 271 -4.80 50.10 17.14
CA SER A 271 -4.97 49.56 15.81
C SER A 271 -4.19 48.24 15.60
N GLY A 272 -3.18 47.95 16.42
CA GLY A 272 -2.46 46.71 16.41
C GLY A 272 -3.29 45.53 16.92
N VAL A 273 -3.21 44.41 16.27
CA VAL A 273 -3.93 43.19 16.60
C VAL A 273 -2.96 42.03 16.80
N ARG A 274 -3.17 41.27 17.85
CA ARG A 274 -2.46 40.02 18.16
C ARG A 274 -3.46 38.90 18.23
N ALA A 275 -3.24 37.87 17.38
CA ALA A 275 -3.98 36.64 17.38
C ALA A 275 -3.19 35.59 18.15
N ARG A 276 -3.79 34.95 19.13
CA ARG A 276 -3.28 33.77 19.82
C ARG A 276 -4.17 32.58 19.50
N TYR A 277 -3.59 31.55 18.95
CA TYR A 277 -4.30 30.34 18.57
C TYR A 277 -3.58 29.11 19.12
N MET A 278 -4.34 28.26 19.83
CA MET A 278 -3.81 26.97 20.29
C MET A 278 -4.00 25.94 19.19
N TRP A 279 -2.94 25.77 18.40
CA TRP A 279 -2.95 24.75 17.40
C TRP A 279 -2.66 23.39 18.03
N THR A 280 -3.47 22.38 17.68
CA THR A 280 -3.25 21.00 18.07
C THR A 280 -2.78 20.24 16.84
N ASN A 281 -1.61 19.63 16.92
CA ASN A 281 -1.10 18.80 15.85
C ASN A 281 -2.03 17.60 15.63
N PRO A 282 -2.65 17.43 14.45
CA PRO A 282 -3.59 16.34 14.22
C PRO A 282 -2.97 14.94 14.33
N ASN A 283 -1.64 14.83 14.12
CA ASN A 283 -0.94 13.54 14.11
C ASN A 283 -0.37 13.16 15.50
N THR A 284 0.17 14.14 16.25
CA THR A 284 0.83 13.87 17.54
C THR A 284 -0.03 14.26 18.75
N GLY A 285 -1.09 15.05 18.54
CA GLY A 285 -1.92 15.61 19.62
C GLY A 285 -1.21 16.70 20.44
N GLU A 286 0.02 17.08 20.09
CA GLU A 286 0.75 18.15 20.77
C GLU A 286 0.09 19.50 20.55
N LYS A 287 0.00 20.29 21.62
CA LYS A 287 -0.58 21.63 21.57
C LYS A 287 0.53 22.69 21.58
N GLU A 288 0.44 23.62 20.65
CA GLU A 288 1.36 24.73 20.53
C GLU A 288 0.60 26.06 20.42
N GLU A 289 1.03 27.08 21.15
CA GLU A 289 0.46 28.41 21.05
C GLU A 289 1.16 29.16 19.89
N ILE A 290 0.38 29.48 18.86
CA ILE A 290 0.83 30.29 17.73
C ILE A 290 0.38 31.74 17.99
N LEU A 291 1.36 32.64 17.91
CA LEU A 291 1.14 34.06 18.14
C LEU A 291 1.46 34.84 16.87
N VAL A 292 0.49 35.57 16.34
CA VAL A 292 0.62 36.37 15.12
C VAL A 292 0.22 37.81 15.42
N GLU A 293 1.09 38.76 15.11
CA GLU A 293 0.85 40.19 15.26
C GLU A 293 0.70 40.87 13.90
N CYS A 294 -0.22 41.84 13.81
CA CYS A 294 -0.38 42.67 12.63
C CYS A 294 -0.62 44.14 13.02
N THR A 295 0.26 45.00 12.49
CA THR A 295 0.22 46.47 12.72
C THR A 295 0.30 47.28 11.41
N GLU A 296 0.05 46.63 10.27
CA GLU A 296 0.32 47.17 8.93
C GLU A 296 -0.60 48.32 8.55
N THR A 297 -1.81 48.32 9.07
CA THR A 297 -2.81 49.38 8.76
C THR A 297 -3.26 50.10 9.99
N ARG A 298 -3.87 51.28 9.78
CA ARG A 298 -4.52 52.07 10.87
C ARG A 298 -5.89 51.51 11.22
N ASP A 299 -6.40 50.56 10.46
CA ASP A 299 -7.72 49.98 10.56
C ASP A 299 -7.63 48.60 11.27
N GLN A 300 -8.19 48.53 12.48
CA GLN A 300 -8.16 47.34 13.31
C GLN A 300 -8.83 46.11 12.64
N PRO A 301 -10.02 46.22 12.00
CA PRO A 301 -10.63 45.11 11.26
C PRO A 301 -9.73 44.55 10.16
N LYS A 302 -9.08 45.43 9.36
CA LYS A 302 -8.13 44.99 8.30
C LYS A 302 -6.90 44.30 8.87
N ASN A 303 -6.38 44.76 10.01
CA ASN A 303 -5.27 44.08 10.68
C ASN A 303 -5.69 42.71 11.22
N LYS A 304 -6.96 42.55 11.63
CA LYS A 304 -7.52 41.28 12.07
C LYS A 304 -7.60 40.25 10.92
N GLU A 305 -8.12 40.68 9.75
CA GLU A 305 -8.15 39.84 8.56
C GLU A 305 -6.74 39.40 8.10
N ARG A 306 -5.79 40.33 8.12
CA ARG A 306 -4.39 40.05 7.76
C ARG A 306 -3.70 39.12 8.76
N ALA A 307 -3.98 39.28 10.06
CA ALA A 307 -3.47 38.39 11.10
C ALA A 307 -4.04 36.96 10.91
N LEU A 308 -5.32 36.84 10.55
CA LEU A 308 -5.94 35.54 10.21
C LEU A 308 -5.31 34.90 8.99
N ALA A 309 -5.10 35.67 7.92
CA ALA A 309 -4.43 35.17 6.71
C ALA A 309 -2.99 34.69 7.01
N ARG A 310 -2.24 35.47 7.82
CA ARG A 310 -0.88 35.06 8.26
C ARG A 310 -0.91 33.80 9.13
N LEU A 311 -1.89 33.67 10.02
CA LEU A 311 -2.07 32.49 10.86
C LEU A 311 -2.30 31.24 9.99
N ARG A 312 -3.17 31.34 8.95
CA ARG A 312 -3.40 30.27 7.98
C ARG A 312 -2.11 29.89 7.25
N THR A 313 -1.36 30.87 6.75
CA THR A 313 -0.08 30.63 6.07
C THR A 313 0.92 29.95 7.02
N TYR A 314 1.02 30.40 8.26
CA TYR A 314 1.97 29.85 9.23
C TYR A 314 1.67 28.37 9.55
N ILE A 315 0.38 28.04 9.76
CA ILE A 315 -0.03 26.64 10.00
C ILE A 315 0.21 25.80 8.75
N TYR A 316 -0.12 26.33 7.57
CA TYR A 316 0.13 25.64 6.29
C TYR A 316 1.61 25.33 6.10
N ASP A 317 2.49 26.32 6.27
CA ASP A 317 3.93 26.14 6.10
C ASP A 317 4.48 25.10 7.08
N ARG A 318 3.96 25.06 8.29
CA ARG A 318 4.38 24.12 9.31
C ARG A 318 3.94 22.69 9.00
N GLU A 319 2.71 22.49 8.57
CA GLU A 319 2.21 21.18 8.11
C GLU A 319 2.96 20.73 6.85
N HIS A 320 3.19 21.64 5.92
CA HIS A 320 3.94 21.36 4.69
C HIS A 320 5.39 20.97 5.00
N GLN A 321 6.06 21.65 5.95
CA GLN A 321 7.42 21.28 6.34
C GLN A 321 7.48 19.89 6.96
N LYS A 322 6.55 19.55 7.85
CA LYS A 322 6.44 18.21 8.42
C LYS A 322 6.23 17.15 7.35
N TYR A 323 5.37 17.44 6.39
CA TYR A 323 5.14 16.55 5.25
C TYR A 323 6.42 16.32 4.43
N ILE A 324 7.20 17.38 4.16
CA ILE A 324 8.49 17.26 3.47
C ILE A 324 9.47 16.40 4.29
N ASP A 325 9.53 16.60 5.60
CA ASP A 325 10.41 15.84 6.50
C ASP A 325 10.00 14.36 6.58
N ASP A 326 8.70 14.06 6.59
CA ASP A 326 8.18 12.69 6.54
C ASP A 326 8.52 12.00 5.22
N ILE A 327 8.32 12.67 4.08
CA ILE A 327 8.75 12.17 2.76
C ILE A 327 10.25 11.90 2.75
N ALA A 328 11.07 12.83 3.27
CA ALA A 328 12.50 12.65 3.32
C ALA A 328 12.91 11.44 4.17
N SER A 329 12.23 11.22 5.29
CA SER A 329 12.42 10.08 6.17
C SER A 329 12.00 8.77 5.51
N ARG A 330 10.82 8.72 4.89
CA ARG A 330 10.32 7.56 4.12
C ARG A 330 11.27 7.22 2.97
N ARG A 331 11.69 8.23 2.20
CA ARG A 331 12.69 8.05 1.12
C ARG A 331 13.99 7.46 1.65
N LYS A 332 14.51 7.97 2.76
CA LYS A 332 15.74 7.47 3.39
C LYS A 332 15.62 6.00 3.81
N THR A 333 14.47 5.59 4.33
CA THR A 333 14.17 4.20 4.70
C THR A 333 14.12 3.30 3.47
N LEU A 334 13.41 3.72 2.41
CA LEU A 334 13.21 2.92 1.20
C LEU A 334 14.51 2.73 0.39
N VAL A 335 15.36 3.75 0.31
CA VAL A 335 16.51 3.76 -0.61
C VAL A 335 17.84 3.50 0.11
N SER A 336 17.87 3.56 1.45
CA SER A 336 19.09 3.38 2.23
C SER A 336 20.24 4.27 1.73
N THR A 337 21.43 3.71 1.56
CA THR A 337 22.63 4.44 1.13
C THR A 337 22.83 4.51 -0.39
N GLY A 338 21.95 3.86 -1.20
CA GLY A 338 22.15 3.68 -2.65
C GLY A 338 23.37 2.79 -2.98
N ASP A 339 23.90 2.09 -2.01
CA ASP A 339 25.01 1.16 -2.21
C ASP A 339 24.52 -0.13 -2.90
N ARG A 340 25.29 -0.59 -3.90
CA ARG A 340 25.04 -1.84 -4.62
C ARG A 340 24.99 -3.10 -3.74
N SER A 341 25.45 -3.02 -2.50
CA SER A 341 25.32 -4.11 -1.52
C SER A 341 23.90 -4.26 -0.97
N ALA A 342 23.17 -3.17 -0.83
CA ALA A 342 21.78 -3.14 -0.33
C ALA A 342 20.73 -3.40 -1.41
N LYS A 343 21.08 -4.17 -2.44
CA LYS A 343 20.22 -4.46 -3.59
C LYS A 343 18.97 -5.24 -3.25
N ILE A 344 17.84 -4.83 -3.81
CA ILE A 344 16.60 -5.63 -3.84
C ILE A 344 16.59 -6.55 -5.08
N ARG A 345 17.08 -6.06 -6.23
CA ARG A 345 17.03 -6.79 -7.50
C ARG A 345 18.33 -6.65 -8.30
N THR A 346 18.71 -7.69 -9.02
CA THR A 346 19.87 -7.70 -9.91
C THR A 346 19.48 -8.03 -11.35
N TYR A 347 19.88 -7.17 -12.27
CA TYR A 347 19.71 -7.28 -13.71
C TYR A 347 21.04 -7.75 -14.32
N ASN A 348 21.14 -9.03 -14.67
CA ASN A 348 22.36 -9.65 -15.21
C ASN A 348 22.24 -9.82 -16.72
N TYR A 349 22.78 -8.86 -17.47
CA TYR A 349 22.74 -8.86 -18.93
C TYR A 349 23.50 -10.02 -19.57
N PRO A 350 24.74 -10.38 -19.14
CA PRO A 350 25.46 -11.51 -19.71
C PRO A 350 24.73 -12.84 -19.59
N GLN A 351 23.91 -13.02 -18.54
CA GLN A 351 23.13 -14.23 -18.29
C GLN A 351 21.66 -14.10 -18.70
N GLY A 352 21.23 -12.93 -19.20
CA GLY A 352 19.84 -12.68 -19.62
C GLY A 352 18.80 -12.87 -18.52
N ARG A 353 19.20 -12.72 -17.25
CA ARG A 353 18.33 -12.98 -16.10
C ARG A 353 18.19 -11.81 -15.14
N ILE A 354 17.05 -11.78 -14.44
CA ILE A 354 16.78 -10.89 -13.32
C ILE A 354 16.57 -11.76 -12.08
N THR A 355 17.12 -11.34 -10.94
CA THR A 355 16.91 -12.00 -9.65
C THR A 355 16.42 -10.98 -8.62
N ASP A 356 15.23 -11.19 -8.07
CA ASP A 356 14.76 -10.47 -6.89
C ASP A 356 15.25 -11.21 -5.64
N HIS A 357 16.06 -10.51 -4.85
CA HIS A 357 16.75 -11.10 -3.70
C HIS A 357 15.88 -11.22 -2.46
N ARG A 358 14.76 -10.51 -2.41
CA ARG A 358 13.83 -10.55 -1.27
C ARG A 358 13.15 -11.91 -1.17
N ILE A 359 12.80 -12.48 -2.31
CA ILE A 359 12.07 -13.76 -2.44
C ILE A 359 12.88 -14.84 -3.17
N ASN A 360 14.15 -14.54 -3.53
CA ASN A 360 15.02 -15.42 -4.34
C ASN A 360 14.39 -15.85 -5.67
N TYR A 361 13.56 -15.01 -6.26
CA TYR A 361 12.87 -15.30 -7.51
C TYR A 361 13.72 -14.87 -8.71
N THR A 362 13.85 -15.75 -9.72
CA THR A 362 14.69 -15.51 -10.90
C THR A 362 13.88 -15.67 -12.18
N ILE A 363 13.94 -14.65 -13.05
CA ILE A 363 13.30 -14.60 -14.36
C ILE A 363 14.41 -14.63 -15.44
N TYR A 364 14.28 -15.49 -16.45
CA TYR A 364 15.28 -15.66 -17.52
C TYR A 364 14.94 -14.91 -18.82
N ASN A 365 14.04 -13.93 -18.77
CA ASN A 365 13.68 -13.07 -19.88
C ASN A 365 13.91 -11.60 -19.56
N LEU A 366 15.20 -11.21 -19.48
CA LEU A 366 15.60 -9.84 -19.19
C LEU A 366 15.02 -8.83 -20.19
N SER A 367 14.93 -9.19 -21.48
CA SER A 367 14.46 -8.26 -22.52
C SER A 367 12.98 -7.91 -22.32
N ALA A 368 12.11 -8.91 -22.14
CA ALA A 368 10.70 -8.67 -21.90
C ALA A 368 10.48 -7.86 -20.62
N PHE A 369 11.22 -8.18 -19.55
CA PHE A 369 11.17 -7.46 -18.29
C PHE A 369 11.51 -5.96 -18.47
N MET A 370 12.61 -5.66 -19.21
CA MET A 370 13.02 -4.27 -19.51
C MET A 370 12.06 -3.57 -20.49
N ASP A 371 11.19 -4.30 -21.17
CA ASP A 371 10.10 -3.78 -22.00
C ASP A 371 8.75 -3.70 -21.24
N GLY A 372 8.77 -3.84 -19.92
CA GLY A 372 7.63 -3.58 -19.05
C GLY A 372 6.88 -4.84 -18.55
N ASP A 373 7.33 -6.04 -18.89
CA ASP A 373 6.72 -7.29 -18.40
C ASP A 373 7.22 -7.63 -16.97
N ILE A 374 6.85 -6.79 -16.00
CA ILE A 374 7.28 -6.90 -14.59
C ILE A 374 6.20 -7.47 -13.67
N GLN A 375 4.98 -7.67 -14.18
CA GLN A 375 3.82 -8.04 -13.35
C GLN A 375 4.03 -9.35 -12.60
N ASP A 376 4.53 -10.36 -13.25
CA ASP A 376 4.78 -11.68 -12.62
C ASP A 376 5.69 -11.58 -11.38
N CYS A 377 6.73 -10.74 -11.44
CA CYS A 377 7.61 -10.48 -10.29
C CYS A 377 6.87 -9.76 -9.15
N ILE A 378 6.02 -8.80 -9.48
CA ILE A 378 5.22 -8.06 -8.50
C ILE A 378 4.22 -9.02 -7.83
N ASP A 379 3.56 -9.89 -8.59
CA ASP A 379 2.59 -10.86 -8.06
C ASP A 379 3.24 -11.81 -7.05
N HIS A 380 4.45 -12.30 -7.33
CA HIS A 380 5.22 -13.11 -6.38
C HIS A 380 5.59 -12.35 -5.10
N LEU A 381 5.88 -11.05 -5.20
CA LEU A 381 6.16 -10.20 -4.04
C LEU A 381 4.89 -9.95 -3.20
N ILE A 382 3.75 -9.74 -3.85
CA ILE A 382 2.44 -9.62 -3.18
C ILE A 382 2.12 -10.90 -2.42
N VAL A 383 2.30 -12.07 -3.04
CA VAL A 383 2.07 -13.36 -2.39
C VAL A 383 2.98 -13.55 -1.18
N ALA A 384 4.26 -13.17 -1.29
CA ALA A 384 5.20 -13.26 -0.19
C ALA A 384 4.83 -12.34 0.98
N GLU A 385 4.45 -11.08 0.71
CA GLU A 385 3.97 -10.14 1.74
C GLU A 385 2.70 -10.64 2.40
N ASN A 386 1.72 -11.13 1.62
CA ASN A 386 0.49 -11.67 2.15
C ASN A 386 0.73 -12.88 3.07
N ALA A 387 1.68 -13.75 2.70
CA ALA A 387 2.07 -14.89 3.55
C ALA A 387 2.73 -14.45 4.88
N GLU A 388 3.48 -13.35 4.88
CA GLU A 388 4.02 -12.76 6.12
C GLU A 388 2.92 -12.14 6.99
N ARG A 389 2.03 -11.36 6.38
CA ARG A 389 0.89 -10.74 7.08
C ARG A 389 -0.07 -11.76 7.67
N LEU A 390 -0.32 -12.88 6.99
CA LEU A 390 -1.12 -13.98 7.52
C LEU A 390 -0.48 -14.62 8.76
N LYS A 391 0.84 -14.79 8.76
CA LYS A 391 1.57 -15.31 9.93
C LYS A 391 1.52 -14.35 11.12
N GLU A 392 1.64 -13.04 10.87
CA GLU A 392 1.56 -12.01 11.92
C GLU A 392 0.15 -11.87 12.49
N ALA A 393 -0.88 -12.09 11.67
CA ALA A 393 -2.28 -12.02 12.09
C ALA A 393 -2.77 -13.30 12.81
N GLU A 394 -1.92 -14.33 12.98
CA GLU A 394 -2.32 -15.65 13.54
C GLU A 394 -3.51 -16.29 12.80
N LEU A 395 -3.57 -16.11 11.48
CA LEU A 395 -4.63 -16.61 10.58
C LEU A 395 -4.19 -17.88 9.84
#